data_e8f224c558c5c76d1b42ac671ae01adf
#
_entry.id   e8f224c558c5c76d1b42ac671ae01adf
#
_cell.length_a   1.000
_cell.length_b   1.000
_cell.length_c   1.000
_cell.angle_alpha   90.00
_cell.angle_beta   90.00
_cell.angle_gamma   90.00
#
_symmetry.space_group_name_H-M   'P 1'
#
loop_
_entity.id
_entity.type
_entity.pdbx_description
1 polymer ?
#
loop_
_entity_poly.entity_id
_entity_poly.type
_entity_poly.pdbx_seq_one_letter_code
_entity_poly.pdbx_strand_id
1 'polypeptide(L)'
;MPLPHSIIPILAVTAALLRYDLSAQTVNLGTAEPFAVAAGSGITNTGATTISGDVGSFPTTSQTGFGSVTLNGVNQGGNAITQGAKIAMVNAFTDAAGRAANVVYSPAFDLGGLTLQAGVYNNPTSFAITGTLTLDGAGKPNSIWIFQAGSTLGTASNSSIVLINGADGCRIFWQVGSSAVLGTNSIFVGTILAQTSITANTGATVNGRLLALNGAVTMDTNTIAAAICKKLGPDTGTAPGGIKARIEEMKAALTLAGKLVDVNSLPGLTSIYTQGFAQFDTEVFSLQQRFADLRQGSRGFSAPAAYNDFPIGKSPIGKSPIGGKSPIGGKDPLTVDDGLPSAVQPIDDDRLGFWITGTGDSITAGEGDNYEGSSLGVNLGIDMRLSEHFVGGLTVGYSHSKGDLIDDGKVESDGGKAALYGMYHRGGFYTEGLIGGGANHYDIERSGFLGKALGSTNGKQFDTYLGVGYDIHYEGWTLTPMASLLYTVVGIDGYEESGSLVPLIIESQNASSLRSRIGPRLAHTSLWGDTRITPSVSVQWQHEFLDDQLPFDARFSNDPSRLFTVHGPKVERDSVLVTAALHIAWKRYAGYLAYQADLGRENYQSQSALVGLRVSW
;
A
#
# COMPACT_ATOMS: atom_id res chain seq x y z
N MET A 1 27.13 -20.77 -21.98
CA MET A 1 27.68 -21.26 -20.70
C MET A 1 26.55 -21.23 -19.70
N PRO A 2 26.23 -22.32 -18.98
CA PRO A 2 25.16 -22.34 -18.00
C PRO A 2 25.54 -21.46 -16.80
N LEU A 3 24.57 -20.72 -16.27
CA LEU A 3 24.68 -19.93 -15.05
C LEU A 3 25.02 -20.86 -13.87
N PRO A 4 25.87 -20.44 -12.92
CA PRO A 4 26.19 -21.27 -11.77
C PRO A 4 24.95 -21.54 -10.91
N HIS A 5 24.78 -22.78 -10.48
CA HIS A 5 23.63 -23.28 -9.70
C HIS A 5 23.33 -22.55 -8.37
N SER A 6 24.20 -21.66 -7.93
CA SER A 6 24.03 -20.87 -6.69
C SER A 6 23.12 -19.64 -6.82
N ILE A 7 22.75 -19.22 -8.04
CA ILE A 7 21.89 -18.04 -8.27
C ILE A 7 20.40 -18.44 -8.36
N ILE A 8 20.12 -19.70 -8.75
CA ILE A 8 18.77 -20.20 -8.97
C ILE A 8 17.86 -20.15 -7.71
N PRO A 9 18.33 -20.50 -6.50
CA PRO A 9 17.47 -20.46 -5.32
C PRO A 9 17.11 -19.04 -4.83
N ILE A 10 17.97 -18.05 -5.10
CA ILE A 10 17.70 -16.65 -4.66
C ILE A 10 16.68 -15.98 -5.57
N LEU A 11 16.74 -16.23 -6.89
CA LEU A 11 15.70 -15.78 -7.82
C LEU A 11 14.35 -16.50 -7.59
N ALA A 12 14.38 -17.76 -7.15
CA ALA A 12 13.15 -18.50 -6.83
C ALA A 12 12.48 -17.98 -5.54
N VAL A 13 13.26 -17.54 -4.56
CA VAL A 13 12.74 -16.92 -3.33
C VAL A 13 12.16 -15.53 -3.61
N THR A 14 12.79 -14.72 -4.46
CA THR A 14 12.22 -13.43 -4.89
C THR A 14 10.96 -13.60 -5.74
N ALA A 15 10.90 -14.62 -6.60
CA ALA A 15 9.70 -14.91 -7.38
C ALA A 15 8.56 -15.54 -6.54
N ALA A 16 8.88 -16.22 -5.42
CA ALA A 16 7.88 -16.75 -4.49
C ALA A 16 7.30 -15.67 -3.56
N LEU A 17 8.07 -14.62 -3.25
CA LEU A 17 7.58 -13.48 -2.46
C LEU A 17 6.71 -12.49 -3.27
N LEU A 18 6.73 -12.57 -4.61
CA LEU A 18 5.90 -11.76 -5.52
C LEU A 18 4.48 -12.31 -5.72
N ARG A 19 4.10 -13.42 -5.06
CA ARG A 19 2.72 -13.91 -5.04
C ARG A 19 1.99 -13.42 -3.79
N TYR A 20 1.97 -12.11 -3.55
CA TYR A 20 0.97 -11.54 -2.67
C TYR A 20 -0.36 -11.43 -3.41
N ASP A 21 -1.38 -12.03 -2.81
CA ASP A 21 -2.74 -12.09 -3.33
C ASP A 21 -3.29 -10.67 -3.62
N LEU A 22 -3.37 -10.29 -4.88
CA LEU A 22 -4.27 -9.22 -5.36
C LEU A 22 -5.75 -9.53 -5.08
N SER A 23 -6.06 -10.65 -4.42
CA SER A 23 -7.41 -11.14 -4.21
C SER A 23 -8.13 -10.56 -2.98
N ALA A 24 -7.45 -9.75 -2.15
CA ALA A 24 -8.03 -9.20 -0.91
C ALA A 24 -8.71 -7.83 -1.08
N GLN A 25 -8.57 -7.18 -2.24
CA GLN A 25 -9.19 -5.89 -2.48
C GLN A 25 -10.68 -6.06 -2.79
N THR A 26 -11.55 -5.31 -2.08
CA THR A 26 -13.00 -5.33 -2.31
C THR A 26 -13.33 -4.84 -3.73
N VAL A 27 -14.48 -5.27 -4.28
CA VAL A 27 -14.98 -4.73 -5.53
C VAL A 27 -15.52 -3.32 -5.28
N ASN A 28 -14.94 -2.32 -5.91
CA ASN A 28 -15.35 -0.93 -5.73
C ASN A 28 -16.67 -0.65 -6.46
N LEU A 29 -17.72 -0.32 -5.71
CA LEU A 29 -19.02 0.05 -6.25
C LEU A 29 -19.13 1.54 -6.61
N GLY A 30 -18.18 2.39 -6.17
CA GLY A 30 -18.17 3.82 -6.45
C GLY A 30 -19.54 4.47 -6.22
N THR A 31 -20.00 5.29 -7.14
CA THR A 31 -21.30 5.98 -7.08
C THR A 31 -22.52 5.05 -7.11
N ALA A 32 -22.36 3.74 -7.31
CA ALA A 32 -23.44 2.76 -7.19
C ALA A 32 -23.64 2.24 -5.75
N GLU A 33 -22.74 2.55 -4.83
CA GLU A 33 -22.79 2.03 -3.46
C GLU A 33 -24.05 2.42 -2.69
N PRO A 34 -24.61 3.63 -2.75
CA PRO A 34 -25.86 3.98 -2.06
C PRO A 34 -27.08 3.24 -2.59
N PHE A 35 -27.01 2.69 -3.80
CA PHE A 35 -28.17 2.06 -4.43
C PHE A 35 -28.44 0.68 -3.86
N ALA A 36 -29.66 0.47 -3.36
CA ALA A 36 -30.21 -0.86 -3.06
C ALA A 36 -30.70 -1.56 -4.34
N VAL A 37 -31.28 -0.76 -5.26
CA VAL A 37 -31.82 -1.26 -6.53
C VAL A 37 -31.45 -0.31 -7.66
N ALA A 38 -30.73 -0.81 -8.66
CA ALA A 38 -30.45 -0.06 -9.88
C ALA A 38 -30.68 -0.94 -11.12
N ALA A 39 -31.30 -0.37 -12.16
CA ALA A 39 -31.65 -1.08 -13.37
C ALA A 39 -31.24 -0.36 -14.65
N GLY A 40 -31.00 -1.13 -15.73
CA GLY A 40 -30.77 -0.59 -17.07
C GLY A 40 -32.04 -0.33 -17.86
N SER A 41 -33.06 -1.17 -17.69
CA SER A 41 -34.28 -1.13 -18.52
C SER A 41 -35.59 -0.98 -17.75
N GLY A 42 -35.51 -0.48 -16.50
CA GLY A 42 -36.67 -0.20 -15.67
C GLY A 42 -36.78 -1.07 -14.43
N ILE A 43 -37.61 -0.64 -13.50
CA ILE A 43 -37.89 -1.36 -12.25
C ILE A 43 -39.40 -1.60 -12.16
N THR A 44 -39.77 -2.85 -11.85
CA THR A 44 -41.16 -3.24 -11.62
C THR A 44 -41.31 -3.79 -10.23
N ASN A 45 -42.30 -3.34 -9.48
CA ASN A 45 -42.65 -3.86 -8.19
C ASN A 45 -44.12 -4.35 -8.17
N THR A 46 -44.33 -5.47 -7.51
CA THR A 46 -45.66 -6.00 -7.18
C THR A 46 -45.72 -6.21 -5.65
N GLY A 47 -46.83 -5.84 -5.05
CA GLY A 47 -47.04 -5.99 -3.61
C GLY A 47 -46.23 -5.04 -2.73
N ALA A 48 -46.25 -5.25 -1.43
CA ALA A 48 -45.65 -4.38 -0.43
C ALA A 48 -44.14 -4.68 -0.28
N THR A 49 -43.30 -3.91 -0.94
CA THR A 49 -41.85 -4.03 -0.88
C THR A 49 -41.22 -2.93 -0.02
N THR A 50 -40.28 -3.30 0.85
CA THR A 50 -39.46 -2.33 1.62
C THR A 50 -38.05 -2.29 1.05
N ILE A 51 -37.58 -1.08 0.71
CA ILE A 51 -36.22 -0.86 0.19
C ILE A 51 -35.51 0.13 1.11
N SER A 52 -34.33 -0.25 1.61
CA SER A 52 -33.41 0.60 2.38
C SER A 52 -32.14 0.84 1.56
N GLY A 53 -32.01 2.04 1.01
CA GLY A 53 -31.01 2.50 0.06
C GLY A 53 -31.65 3.18 -1.15
N ASP A 54 -30.84 3.77 -2.02
CA ASP A 54 -31.30 4.48 -3.18
C ASP A 54 -31.86 3.57 -4.28
N VAL A 55 -32.71 4.13 -5.13
CA VAL A 55 -33.32 3.44 -6.25
C VAL A 55 -33.19 4.28 -7.51
N GLY A 56 -32.83 3.67 -8.64
CA GLY A 56 -32.74 4.36 -9.90
C GLY A 56 -32.70 3.44 -11.12
N SER A 57 -33.06 3.98 -12.29
CA SER A 57 -33.00 3.24 -13.55
C SER A 57 -32.57 4.15 -14.70
N PHE A 58 -31.55 3.72 -15.46
CA PHE A 58 -31.02 4.41 -16.63
C PHE A 58 -30.37 3.41 -17.61
N PRO A 59 -30.56 3.53 -18.94
CA PRO A 59 -31.20 4.64 -19.67
C PRO A 59 -32.72 4.64 -19.65
N THR A 60 -33.37 3.51 -19.39
CA THR A 60 -34.84 3.47 -19.28
C THR A 60 -35.24 3.78 -17.85
N THR A 61 -35.90 4.93 -17.67
CA THR A 61 -36.23 5.47 -16.34
C THR A 61 -37.58 4.95 -15.77
N SER A 62 -38.22 3.99 -16.45
CA SER A 62 -39.51 3.46 -16.05
C SER A 62 -39.46 2.77 -14.67
N GLN A 63 -40.36 3.16 -13.79
CA GLN A 63 -40.54 2.58 -12.47
C GLN A 63 -42.02 2.34 -12.23
N THR A 64 -42.46 1.07 -12.21
CA THR A 64 -43.85 0.70 -12.05
C THR A 64 -44.10 0.01 -10.70
N GLY A 65 -45.33 0.21 -10.13
CA GLY A 65 -45.70 -0.39 -8.86
C GLY A 65 -45.10 0.27 -7.62
N PHE A 66 -44.52 1.44 -7.73
CA PHE A 66 -43.86 2.15 -6.61
C PHE A 66 -44.83 2.69 -5.56
N GLY A 67 -46.15 2.76 -5.84
CA GLY A 67 -47.14 3.14 -4.84
C GLY A 67 -47.27 2.18 -3.64
N SER A 68 -46.76 0.95 -3.77
CA SER A 68 -46.70 -0.06 -2.69
C SER A 68 -45.29 -0.24 -2.14
N VAL A 69 -44.30 0.56 -2.53
CA VAL A 69 -42.93 0.50 -2.03
C VAL A 69 -42.75 1.45 -0.84
N THR A 70 -42.26 0.93 0.26
CA THR A 70 -41.72 1.73 1.38
C THR A 70 -40.24 1.97 1.12
N LEU A 71 -39.87 3.19 0.73
CA LEU A 71 -38.47 3.54 0.40
C LEU A 71 -37.83 4.30 1.57
N ASN A 72 -36.76 3.72 2.14
CA ASN A 72 -35.86 4.34 3.11
C ASN A 72 -34.56 4.72 2.38
N GLY A 73 -34.61 5.72 1.53
CA GLY A 73 -33.55 6.19 0.65
C GLY A 73 -34.11 7.20 -0.35
N VAL A 74 -33.37 7.51 -1.37
CA VAL A 74 -33.76 8.46 -2.39
C VAL A 74 -34.13 7.73 -3.69
N ASN A 75 -35.28 8.09 -4.27
CA ASN A 75 -35.58 7.69 -5.64
C ASN A 75 -34.90 8.65 -6.61
N GLN A 76 -33.76 8.25 -7.15
CA GLN A 76 -32.93 9.01 -8.07
C GLN A 76 -33.53 9.05 -9.50
N GLY A 77 -34.54 8.19 -9.78
CA GLY A 77 -35.08 8.05 -11.13
C GLY A 77 -33.98 7.72 -12.15
N GLY A 78 -33.85 8.56 -13.19
CA GLY A 78 -32.77 8.47 -14.19
C GLY A 78 -31.87 9.71 -14.22
N ASN A 79 -31.71 10.40 -13.09
CA ASN A 79 -30.92 11.62 -12.99
C ASN A 79 -29.40 11.36 -13.15
N ALA A 80 -28.60 12.41 -13.04
CA ALA A 80 -27.14 12.32 -13.20
C ALA A 80 -26.47 11.34 -12.20
N ILE A 81 -27.02 11.21 -10.97
CA ILE A 81 -26.54 10.26 -9.95
C ILE A 81 -26.73 8.82 -10.43
N THR A 82 -27.92 8.49 -10.97
CA THR A 82 -28.19 7.16 -11.55
C THR A 82 -27.32 6.89 -12.78
N GLN A 83 -27.05 7.91 -13.58
CA GLN A 83 -26.15 7.78 -14.75
C GLN A 83 -24.72 7.48 -14.31
N GLY A 84 -24.22 8.17 -13.28
CA GLY A 84 -22.92 7.90 -12.67
C GLY A 84 -22.87 6.50 -12.06
N ALA A 85 -23.92 6.11 -11.32
CA ALA A 85 -24.02 4.77 -10.75
C ALA A 85 -23.97 3.66 -11.83
N LYS A 86 -24.58 3.89 -12.98
CA LYS A 86 -24.51 2.96 -14.12
C LYS A 86 -23.09 2.70 -14.60
N ILE A 87 -22.27 3.75 -14.69
CA ILE A 87 -20.84 3.63 -15.06
C ILE A 87 -20.09 2.84 -13.99
N ALA A 88 -20.32 3.16 -12.71
CA ALA A 88 -19.70 2.47 -11.59
C ALA A 88 -20.09 0.98 -11.54
N MET A 89 -21.36 0.64 -11.81
CA MET A 89 -21.81 -0.75 -11.93
C MET A 89 -21.06 -1.54 -13.01
N VAL A 90 -20.81 -0.91 -14.18
CA VAL A 90 -20.04 -1.54 -15.26
C VAL A 90 -18.59 -1.80 -14.83
N ASN A 91 -17.97 -0.84 -14.16
CA ASN A 91 -16.61 -0.97 -13.64
C ASN A 91 -16.54 -2.09 -12.59
N ALA A 92 -17.45 -2.10 -11.62
CA ALA A 92 -17.53 -3.13 -10.59
C ALA A 92 -17.78 -4.54 -11.18
N PHE A 93 -18.64 -4.65 -12.18
CA PHE A 93 -18.87 -5.91 -12.89
C PHE A 93 -17.60 -6.40 -13.59
N THR A 94 -16.90 -5.50 -14.28
CA THR A 94 -15.66 -5.82 -15.02
C THR A 94 -14.55 -6.22 -14.06
N ASP A 95 -14.39 -5.52 -12.94
CA ASP A 95 -13.44 -5.87 -11.89
C ASP A 95 -13.75 -7.26 -11.32
N ALA A 96 -14.98 -7.50 -10.86
CA ALA A 96 -15.39 -8.81 -10.33
C ALA A 96 -15.19 -9.94 -11.33
N ALA A 97 -15.47 -9.73 -12.63
CA ALA A 97 -15.27 -10.71 -13.69
C ALA A 97 -13.79 -10.98 -14.00
N GLY A 98 -12.93 -9.95 -13.85
CA GLY A 98 -11.49 -10.03 -14.14
C GLY A 98 -10.65 -10.69 -13.04
N ARG A 99 -11.21 -10.93 -11.84
CA ARG A 99 -10.48 -11.54 -10.73
C ARG A 99 -10.13 -13.00 -11.03
N ALA A 100 -8.88 -13.39 -10.75
CA ALA A 100 -8.44 -14.77 -10.95
C ALA A 100 -9.17 -15.72 -9.99
N ALA A 101 -9.79 -16.77 -10.55
CA ALA A 101 -10.54 -17.73 -9.73
C ALA A 101 -9.63 -18.60 -8.88
N ASN A 102 -9.94 -18.71 -7.58
CA ASN A 102 -9.31 -19.67 -6.68
C ASN A 102 -9.88 -21.09 -6.89
N VAL A 103 -11.17 -21.16 -7.20
CA VAL A 103 -11.89 -22.43 -7.44
C VAL A 103 -12.73 -22.29 -8.70
N VAL A 104 -12.61 -23.26 -9.60
CA VAL A 104 -13.45 -23.37 -10.80
C VAL A 104 -14.34 -24.59 -10.66
N TYR A 105 -15.65 -24.39 -10.68
CA TYR A 105 -16.64 -25.45 -10.61
C TYR A 105 -17.02 -25.97 -11.99
N SER A 106 -17.52 -27.20 -12.04
CA SER A 106 -18.15 -27.75 -13.25
C SER A 106 -19.41 -26.97 -13.63
N PRO A 107 -19.82 -26.97 -14.92
CA PRO A 107 -21.03 -26.30 -15.35
C PRO A 107 -22.27 -26.65 -14.53
N ALA A 108 -23.14 -25.64 -14.28
CA ALA A 108 -24.40 -25.77 -13.55
C ALA A 108 -24.23 -26.32 -12.11
N PHE A 109 -23.43 -25.64 -11.30
CA PHE A 109 -23.07 -26.09 -9.95
C PHE A 109 -24.00 -25.53 -8.88
N ASP A 110 -24.45 -26.39 -7.94
CA ASP A 110 -25.23 -25.98 -6.76
C ASP A 110 -24.31 -25.75 -5.54
N LEU A 111 -24.32 -24.54 -5.01
CA LEU A 111 -23.59 -24.13 -3.83
C LEU A 111 -24.31 -24.50 -2.52
N GLY A 112 -25.58 -24.99 -2.58
CA GLY A 112 -26.37 -25.35 -1.42
C GLY A 112 -25.70 -26.44 -0.60
N GLY A 113 -25.73 -26.29 0.72
CA GLY A 113 -25.11 -27.21 1.69
C GLY A 113 -23.61 -27.03 1.87
N LEU A 114 -22.96 -26.16 1.10
CA LEU A 114 -21.50 -25.89 1.23
C LEU A 114 -21.21 -24.89 2.33
N THR A 115 -20.01 -25.02 2.89
CA THR A 115 -19.35 -23.97 3.70
C THR A 115 -18.09 -23.51 2.95
N LEU A 116 -18.05 -22.24 2.57
CA LEU A 116 -16.98 -21.66 1.73
C LEU A 116 -16.21 -20.57 2.48
N GLN A 117 -14.90 -20.63 2.43
CA GLN A 117 -14.02 -19.57 2.91
C GLN A 117 -13.92 -18.45 1.88
N ALA A 118 -13.28 -17.32 2.28
CA ALA A 118 -13.02 -16.21 1.38
C ALA A 118 -12.27 -16.66 0.11
N GLY A 119 -12.67 -16.14 -1.04
CA GLY A 119 -12.06 -16.49 -2.32
C GLY A 119 -12.90 -16.11 -3.54
N VAL A 120 -12.33 -16.32 -4.73
CA VAL A 120 -12.98 -16.14 -6.02
C VAL A 120 -13.40 -17.49 -6.56
N TYR A 121 -14.70 -17.64 -6.78
CA TYR A 121 -15.35 -18.88 -7.21
C TYR A 121 -15.94 -18.71 -8.60
N ASN A 122 -15.47 -19.47 -9.56
CA ASN A 122 -15.91 -19.36 -10.94
C ASN A 122 -16.74 -20.58 -11.37
N ASN A 123 -17.81 -20.31 -12.10
CA ASN A 123 -18.54 -21.32 -12.87
C ASN A 123 -18.72 -20.82 -14.32
N PRO A 124 -18.32 -21.56 -15.34
CA PRO A 124 -18.42 -21.11 -16.72
C PRO A 124 -19.87 -20.96 -17.21
N THR A 125 -20.85 -21.48 -16.49
CA THR A 125 -22.27 -21.34 -16.81
C THR A 125 -23.04 -20.72 -15.66
N SER A 126 -23.56 -21.51 -14.70
CA SER A 126 -24.55 -21.04 -13.73
C SER A 126 -24.28 -21.55 -12.33
N PHE A 127 -24.54 -20.71 -11.35
CA PHE A 127 -24.66 -21.12 -9.95
C PHE A 127 -26.11 -21.28 -9.55
N ALA A 128 -26.36 -22.32 -8.76
CA ALA A 128 -27.59 -22.49 -8.01
C ALA A 128 -27.32 -22.44 -6.50
N ILE A 129 -28.33 -22.10 -5.71
CA ILE A 129 -28.32 -22.23 -4.24
C ILE A 129 -29.58 -22.92 -3.80
N THR A 130 -29.48 -24.23 -3.49
CA THR A 130 -30.58 -25.03 -2.96
C THR A 130 -30.34 -25.32 -1.47
N GLY A 131 -31.21 -24.80 -0.59
CA GLY A 131 -31.00 -24.86 0.86
C GLY A 131 -30.05 -23.78 1.37
N THR A 132 -29.08 -24.14 2.22
CA THR A 132 -28.21 -23.16 2.91
C THR A 132 -26.79 -23.15 2.33
N LEU A 133 -26.33 -22.01 1.92
CA LEU A 133 -24.92 -21.74 1.67
C LEU A 133 -24.32 -21.01 2.88
N THR A 134 -23.23 -21.51 3.45
CA THR A 134 -22.53 -20.90 4.58
C THR A 134 -21.23 -20.25 4.09
N LEU A 135 -21.01 -18.97 4.41
CA LEU A 135 -19.77 -18.25 4.12
C LEU A 135 -19.02 -18.02 5.44
N ASP A 136 -17.83 -18.60 5.53
CA ASP A 136 -17.00 -18.62 6.74
C ASP A 136 -15.81 -17.65 6.62
N GLY A 137 -15.84 -16.55 7.38
CA GLY A 137 -14.77 -15.55 7.42
C GLY A 137 -13.49 -16.03 8.11
N ALA A 138 -13.52 -17.21 8.75
CA ALA A 138 -12.38 -17.79 9.47
C ALA A 138 -11.73 -16.83 10.49
N GLY A 139 -12.48 -15.85 11.01
CA GLY A 139 -12.00 -14.81 11.92
C GLY A 139 -11.13 -13.74 11.24
N LYS A 140 -11.05 -13.73 9.90
CA LYS A 140 -10.25 -12.73 9.16
C LYS A 140 -11.13 -11.53 8.81
N PRO A 141 -10.76 -10.30 9.22
CA PRO A 141 -11.62 -9.11 9.08
C PRO A 141 -11.86 -8.69 7.62
N ASN A 142 -10.97 -9.01 6.70
CA ASN A 142 -11.03 -8.58 5.30
C ASN A 142 -11.39 -9.71 4.32
N SER A 143 -12.13 -10.71 4.79
CA SER A 143 -12.58 -11.83 3.97
C SER A 143 -13.53 -11.39 2.86
N ILE A 144 -13.21 -11.69 1.59
CA ILE A 144 -14.03 -11.36 0.42
C ILE A 144 -14.46 -12.62 -0.32
N TRP A 145 -15.68 -12.61 -0.84
CA TRP A 145 -16.21 -13.64 -1.72
C TRP A 145 -16.65 -13.03 -3.03
N ILE A 146 -16.12 -13.53 -4.14
CA ILE A 146 -16.54 -13.16 -5.48
C ILE A 146 -17.00 -14.44 -6.20
N PHE A 147 -18.26 -14.48 -6.58
CA PHE A 147 -18.85 -15.57 -7.35
C PHE A 147 -19.02 -15.11 -8.79
N GLN A 148 -18.31 -15.73 -9.72
CA GLN A 148 -18.34 -15.44 -11.15
C GLN A 148 -19.20 -16.50 -11.84
N ALA A 149 -20.45 -16.18 -12.17
CA ALA A 149 -21.33 -17.02 -12.97
C ALA A 149 -21.27 -16.58 -14.44
N GLY A 150 -20.78 -17.43 -15.34
CA GLY A 150 -20.68 -17.11 -16.78
C GLY A 150 -22.05 -16.87 -17.44
N SER A 151 -23.15 -17.37 -16.84
CA SER A 151 -24.51 -17.17 -17.33
C SER A 151 -25.45 -16.72 -16.19
N THR A 152 -26.07 -17.62 -15.45
CA THR A 152 -27.14 -17.29 -14.51
C THR A 152 -26.81 -17.59 -13.05
N LEU A 153 -27.48 -16.87 -12.16
CA LEU A 153 -27.58 -17.20 -10.73
C LEU A 153 -29.03 -17.50 -10.37
N GLY A 154 -29.29 -18.64 -9.77
CA GLY A 154 -30.62 -19.02 -9.29
C GLY A 154 -30.60 -19.41 -7.83
N THR A 155 -31.61 -18.98 -7.04
CA THR A 155 -31.80 -19.53 -5.70
C THR A 155 -33.14 -20.26 -5.63
N ALA A 156 -33.16 -21.37 -4.91
CA ALA A 156 -34.42 -22.11 -4.66
C ALA A 156 -35.30 -21.37 -3.66
N SER A 157 -36.60 -21.71 -3.62
CA SER A 157 -37.49 -21.20 -2.60
C SER A 157 -37.02 -21.62 -1.20
N ASN A 158 -37.08 -20.68 -0.24
CA ASN A 158 -36.62 -20.85 1.15
C ASN A 158 -35.13 -21.18 1.30
N SER A 159 -34.32 -20.95 0.29
CA SER A 159 -32.87 -21.05 0.40
C SER A 159 -32.28 -19.86 1.20
N SER A 160 -31.11 -20.05 1.78
CA SER A 160 -30.49 -19.01 2.60
C SER A 160 -28.98 -18.95 2.44
N ILE A 161 -28.42 -17.74 2.57
CA ILE A 161 -26.98 -17.53 2.73
C ILE A 161 -26.75 -17.14 4.19
N VAL A 162 -25.86 -17.85 4.88
CA VAL A 162 -25.53 -17.66 6.29
C VAL A 162 -24.06 -17.23 6.41
N LEU A 163 -23.81 -16.21 7.22
CA LEU A 163 -22.48 -15.69 7.48
C LEU A 163 -22.01 -16.13 8.86
N ILE A 164 -20.79 -16.66 8.96
CA ILE A 164 -20.18 -17.07 10.22
C ILE A 164 -18.73 -16.56 10.33
N ASN A 165 -18.22 -16.55 11.57
CA ASN A 165 -16.82 -16.23 11.88
C ASN A 165 -16.29 -14.93 11.25
N GLY A 166 -17.09 -13.84 11.34
CA GLY A 166 -16.68 -12.53 10.86
C GLY A 166 -16.84 -12.30 9.35
N ALA A 167 -17.57 -13.18 8.65
CA ALA A 167 -17.96 -12.91 7.27
C ALA A 167 -18.88 -11.68 7.21
N ASP A 168 -18.64 -10.77 6.25
CA ASP A 168 -19.38 -9.53 6.06
C ASP A 168 -20.16 -9.54 4.73
N GLY A 169 -21.45 -9.20 4.78
CA GLY A 169 -22.31 -9.11 3.60
C GLY A 169 -21.85 -8.05 2.57
N CYS A 170 -21.15 -7.03 3.03
CA CYS A 170 -20.57 -5.99 2.18
C CYS A 170 -19.43 -6.49 1.30
N ARG A 171 -18.83 -7.60 1.64
CA ARG A 171 -17.68 -8.18 0.95
C ARG A 171 -18.04 -9.42 0.13
N ILE A 172 -19.32 -9.55 -0.23
CA ILE A 172 -19.84 -10.65 -1.04
C ILE A 172 -20.40 -10.11 -2.34
N PHE A 173 -19.81 -10.53 -3.45
CA PHE A 173 -20.14 -10.06 -4.79
C PHE A 173 -20.50 -11.23 -5.70
N TRP A 174 -21.62 -11.06 -6.42
CA TRP A 174 -22.15 -12.04 -7.37
C TRP A 174 -22.10 -11.41 -8.77
N GLN A 175 -21.03 -11.64 -9.50
CA GLN A 175 -20.94 -11.28 -10.91
C GLN A 175 -21.68 -12.32 -11.75
N VAL A 176 -22.71 -11.89 -12.48
CA VAL A 176 -23.62 -12.77 -13.22
C VAL A 176 -23.65 -12.37 -14.70
N GLY A 177 -23.16 -13.23 -15.56
CA GLY A 177 -23.00 -12.97 -17.00
C GLY A 177 -24.32 -12.83 -17.78
N SER A 178 -25.46 -13.18 -17.17
CA SER A 178 -26.79 -12.94 -17.73
C SER A 178 -27.73 -12.44 -16.63
N SER A 179 -28.67 -13.26 -16.15
CA SER A 179 -29.73 -12.86 -15.21
C SER A 179 -29.65 -13.61 -13.90
N ALA A 180 -30.12 -12.96 -12.83
CA ALA A 180 -30.29 -13.58 -11.53
C ALA A 180 -31.77 -13.72 -11.15
N VAL A 181 -32.12 -14.85 -10.52
CA VAL A 181 -33.49 -15.13 -10.02
C VAL A 181 -33.37 -15.57 -8.58
N LEU A 182 -33.95 -14.81 -7.67
CA LEU A 182 -34.07 -15.16 -6.25
C LEU A 182 -35.41 -15.86 -6.00
N GLY A 183 -35.36 -17.06 -5.40
CA GLY A 183 -36.54 -17.88 -5.13
C GLY A 183 -37.45 -17.26 -4.06
N THR A 184 -38.72 -17.71 -4.05
CA THR A 184 -39.72 -17.30 -3.07
C THR A 184 -39.21 -17.48 -1.64
N ASN A 185 -39.33 -16.47 -0.78
CA ASN A 185 -38.90 -16.47 0.61
C ASN A 185 -37.40 -16.83 0.82
N SER A 186 -36.59 -16.66 -0.19
CA SER A 186 -35.12 -16.84 -0.04
C SER A 186 -34.50 -15.70 0.78
N ILE A 187 -33.42 -16.00 1.51
CA ILE A 187 -32.63 -15.03 2.26
C ILE A 187 -31.27 -14.93 1.57
N PHE A 188 -31.08 -13.85 0.86
CA PHE A 188 -29.89 -13.61 0.05
C PHE A 188 -28.97 -12.57 0.69
N VAL A 189 -27.66 -12.75 0.55
CA VAL A 189 -26.64 -11.82 1.08
C VAL A 189 -25.63 -11.50 0.01
N GLY A 190 -25.27 -10.21 -0.10
CA GLY A 190 -24.25 -9.68 -1.00
C GLY A 190 -24.82 -8.85 -2.15
N THR A 191 -23.91 -8.28 -2.93
CA THR A 191 -24.24 -7.44 -4.08
C THR A 191 -24.32 -8.28 -5.35
N ILE A 192 -25.46 -8.27 -6.03
CA ILE A 192 -25.63 -8.87 -7.36
C ILE A 192 -25.31 -7.82 -8.42
N LEU A 193 -24.34 -8.13 -9.27
CA LEU A 193 -23.98 -7.40 -10.50
C LEU A 193 -24.37 -8.27 -11.68
N ALA A 194 -25.57 -8.07 -12.21
CA ALA A 194 -26.10 -8.88 -13.33
C ALA A 194 -26.00 -8.14 -14.66
N GLN A 195 -25.45 -8.81 -15.67
CA GLN A 195 -25.34 -8.24 -17.02
C GLN A 195 -26.70 -7.90 -17.61
N THR A 196 -27.73 -8.72 -17.33
CA THR A 196 -29.09 -8.53 -17.86
C THR A 196 -30.07 -8.18 -16.72
N SER A 197 -30.92 -9.08 -16.32
CA SER A 197 -32.03 -8.76 -15.41
C SER A 197 -31.88 -9.44 -14.04
N ILE A 198 -32.57 -8.89 -13.05
CA ILE A 198 -32.67 -9.50 -11.72
C ILE A 198 -34.16 -9.61 -11.36
N THR A 199 -34.57 -10.81 -10.94
CA THR A 199 -35.92 -11.07 -10.43
C THR A 199 -35.83 -11.53 -8.98
N ALA A 200 -36.45 -10.79 -8.07
CA ALA A 200 -36.68 -11.21 -6.69
C ALA A 200 -38.15 -11.67 -6.55
N ASN A 201 -38.35 -12.99 -6.46
CA ASN A 201 -39.67 -13.55 -6.31
C ASN A 201 -40.30 -13.21 -4.95
N THR A 202 -41.57 -13.48 -4.80
CA THR A 202 -42.41 -13.15 -3.64
C THR A 202 -41.70 -13.44 -2.31
N GLY A 203 -41.56 -12.44 -1.47
CA GLY A 203 -41.05 -12.57 -0.12
C GLY A 203 -39.53 -12.75 0.00
N ALA A 204 -38.79 -12.73 -1.09
CA ALA A 204 -37.34 -12.80 -1.02
C ALA A 204 -36.76 -11.61 -0.22
N THR A 205 -35.84 -11.90 0.70
CA THR A 205 -35.12 -10.90 1.53
C THR A 205 -33.68 -10.78 1.03
N VAL A 206 -33.25 -9.57 0.79
CA VAL A 206 -31.91 -9.28 0.27
C VAL A 206 -31.16 -8.35 1.23
N ASN A 207 -30.13 -8.86 1.88
CA ASN A 207 -29.14 -8.08 2.62
C ASN A 207 -27.99 -7.76 1.66
N GLY A 208 -28.16 -6.74 0.85
CA GLY A 208 -27.27 -6.41 -0.26
C GLY A 208 -27.95 -5.56 -1.33
N ARG A 209 -27.47 -5.68 -2.56
CA ARG A 209 -27.88 -4.82 -3.68
C ARG A 209 -28.29 -5.65 -4.89
N LEU A 210 -29.27 -5.13 -5.61
CA LEU A 210 -29.75 -5.66 -6.89
C LEU A 210 -29.37 -4.68 -8.02
N LEU A 211 -28.25 -4.91 -8.69
CA LEU A 211 -27.68 -4.03 -9.70
C LEU A 211 -27.71 -4.72 -11.07
N ALA A 212 -28.74 -4.43 -11.86
CA ALA A 212 -28.92 -4.95 -13.21
C ALA A 212 -28.34 -3.98 -14.23
N LEU A 213 -27.26 -4.38 -14.95
CA LEU A 213 -26.57 -3.48 -15.83
C LEU A 213 -27.44 -3.05 -17.04
N ASN A 214 -27.99 -3.98 -17.78
CA ASN A 214 -28.72 -3.68 -19.02
C ASN A 214 -30.21 -4.05 -18.96
N GLY A 215 -30.58 -4.93 -18.04
CA GLY A 215 -31.93 -5.43 -17.90
C GLY A 215 -32.75 -4.71 -16.81
N ALA A 216 -33.90 -5.27 -16.53
CA ALA A 216 -34.82 -4.78 -15.51
C ALA A 216 -34.57 -5.43 -14.14
N VAL A 217 -35.00 -4.76 -13.08
CA VAL A 217 -35.19 -5.36 -11.76
C VAL A 217 -36.69 -5.54 -11.52
N THR A 218 -37.12 -6.79 -11.24
CA THR A 218 -38.51 -7.13 -10.90
C THR A 218 -38.57 -7.60 -9.46
N MET A 219 -39.51 -7.08 -8.69
CA MET A 219 -39.68 -7.32 -7.27
C MET A 219 -41.13 -7.65 -6.95
N ASP A 220 -41.34 -8.50 -5.93
CA ASP A 220 -42.65 -8.87 -5.42
C ASP A 220 -42.60 -9.10 -3.91
N THR A 221 -43.18 -8.17 -3.15
CA THR A 221 -43.32 -8.28 -1.68
C THR A 221 -41.98 -8.55 -0.98
N ASN A 222 -40.92 -7.79 -1.37
CA ASN A 222 -39.58 -8.05 -0.92
C ASN A 222 -39.12 -7.14 0.23
N THR A 223 -38.07 -7.54 0.93
CA THR A 223 -37.30 -6.67 1.82
C THR A 223 -35.87 -6.60 1.27
N ILE A 224 -35.44 -5.41 0.83
CA ILE A 224 -34.13 -5.18 0.24
C ILE A 224 -33.43 -4.09 1.05
N ALA A 225 -32.31 -4.42 1.65
CA ALA A 225 -31.47 -3.47 2.37
C ALA A 225 -30.09 -3.47 1.72
N ALA A 226 -29.72 -2.34 1.10
CA ALA A 226 -28.32 -2.14 0.76
C ALA A 226 -27.54 -2.38 2.05
N ALA A 227 -26.66 -3.38 2.03
CA ALA A 227 -25.86 -3.67 3.19
C ALA A 227 -25.19 -2.36 3.62
N ILE A 228 -25.62 -1.83 4.75
CA ILE A 228 -24.88 -0.76 5.40
C ILE A 228 -23.62 -1.45 5.88
N CYS A 229 -22.52 -1.19 5.19
CA CYS A 229 -21.21 -1.74 5.55
C CYS A 229 -20.87 -1.24 6.95
N LYS A 230 -21.27 -2.02 7.96
CA LYS A 230 -20.95 -1.69 9.34
C LYS A 230 -19.45 -1.92 9.51
N LYS A 231 -18.72 -0.84 9.72
CA LYS A 231 -17.46 -0.91 10.48
C LYS A 231 -17.80 -1.52 11.84
N LEU A 232 -17.52 -2.80 12.02
CA LEU A 232 -17.65 -3.49 13.31
C LEU A 232 -16.40 -3.13 14.12
N GLY A 233 -16.53 -2.09 14.97
CA GLY A 233 -15.79 -2.06 16.21
C GLY A 233 -16.27 -3.17 17.15
N PRO A 234 -15.50 -3.57 18.19
CA PRO A 234 -15.88 -4.66 19.07
C PRO A 234 -17.26 -4.40 19.71
N ASP A 235 -18.12 -5.41 19.60
CA ASP A 235 -19.47 -5.40 20.13
C ASP A 235 -19.45 -5.33 21.66
N THR A 236 -19.57 -4.12 22.22
CA THR A 236 -19.93 -3.93 23.62
C THR A 236 -21.44 -3.83 23.69
N GLY A 237 -22.09 -4.98 23.90
CA GLY A 237 -23.53 -5.12 23.99
C GLY A 237 -24.21 -4.03 24.79
N THR A 238 -24.88 -3.13 24.10
CA THR A 238 -25.85 -2.20 24.67
C THR A 238 -27.08 -2.10 23.75
N ALA A 239 -28.23 -2.14 24.35
CA ALA A 239 -29.56 -2.33 23.79
C ALA A 239 -29.95 -1.44 22.59
N PRO A 240 -30.91 -1.89 21.74
CA PRO A 240 -31.31 -1.27 20.47
C PRO A 240 -31.89 0.16 20.52
N GLY A 241 -32.08 0.73 21.69
CA GLY A 241 -32.59 2.11 21.87
C GLY A 241 -31.52 3.21 21.81
N GLY A 242 -30.27 2.91 22.10
CA GLY A 242 -29.22 3.91 22.25
C GLY A 242 -28.70 4.49 20.94
N ILE A 243 -28.71 3.73 19.86
CA ILE A 243 -28.16 4.18 18.55
C ILE A 243 -29.13 5.11 17.84
N LYS A 244 -30.44 4.83 17.86
CA LYS A 244 -31.43 5.75 17.31
C LYS A 244 -31.44 7.09 18.04
N ALA A 245 -31.35 7.11 19.37
CA ALA A 245 -31.26 8.34 20.15
C ALA A 245 -29.98 9.13 19.83
N ARG A 246 -28.81 8.48 19.69
CA ARG A 246 -27.57 9.13 19.31
C ARG A 246 -27.55 9.63 17.87
N ILE A 247 -28.17 8.90 16.95
CA ILE A 247 -28.32 9.35 15.55
C ILE A 247 -29.29 10.56 15.50
N GLU A 248 -30.36 10.55 16.25
CA GLU A 248 -31.30 11.68 16.33
C GLU A 248 -30.72 12.86 17.12
N GLU A 249 -29.93 12.64 18.18
CA GLU A 249 -29.14 13.70 18.84
C GLU A 249 -28.06 14.29 17.92
N MET A 250 -27.39 13.44 17.14
CA MET A 250 -26.38 13.87 16.18
C MET A 250 -27.03 14.57 14.98
N LYS A 251 -28.18 14.09 14.48
CA LYS A 251 -28.98 14.80 13.48
C LYS A 251 -29.54 16.11 14.03
N ALA A 252 -30.01 16.17 15.26
CA ALA A 252 -30.49 17.38 15.91
C ALA A 252 -29.35 18.39 16.14
N ALA A 253 -28.16 17.92 16.55
CA ALA A 253 -26.98 18.79 16.68
C ALA A 253 -26.47 19.28 15.31
N LEU A 254 -26.51 18.44 14.29
CA LEU A 254 -26.16 18.77 12.90
C LEU A 254 -27.23 19.66 12.24
N THR A 255 -28.52 19.45 12.55
CA THR A 255 -29.64 20.32 12.08
C THR A 255 -29.59 21.66 12.79
N LEU A 256 -29.24 21.74 14.07
CA LEU A 256 -29.05 22.98 14.81
C LEU A 256 -27.84 23.79 14.32
N ALA A 257 -26.84 23.13 13.74
CA ALA A 257 -25.67 23.77 13.15
C ALA A 257 -25.85 24.08 11.64
N GLY A 258 -26.92 23.58 11.01
CA GLY A 258 -27.18 23.76 9.58
C GLY A 258 -26.13 23.08 8.68
N LYS A 259 -25.46 22.00 9.16
CA LYS A 259 -24.23 21.51 8.54
C LYS A 259 -24.13 19.99 8.59
N LEU A 260 -24.39 19.36 7.46
CA LEU A 260 -24.00 17.98 7.19
C LEU A 260 -22.59 18.00 6.57
N VAL A 261 -21.56 17.70 7.36
CA VAL A 261 -20.23 17.35 6.85
C VAL A 261 -20.19 15.84 6.72
N ASP A 262 -19.71 15.34 5.61
CA ASP A 262 -19.34 13.95 5.53
C ASP A 262 -18.06 13.74 6.37
N VAL A 263 -18.28 13.40 7.65
CA VAL A 263 -17.18 13.15 8.59
C VAL A 263 -16.37 11.91 8.24
N ASN A 264 -16.84 11.06 7.31
CA ASN A 264 -16.12 9.84 6.93
C ASN A 264 -14.95 10.15 5.98
N SER A 265 -14.99 11.26 5.26
CA SER A 265 -13.89 11.69 4.39
C SER A 265 -12.79 12.45 5.13
N LEU A 266 -13.05 12.95 6.33
CA LEU A 266 -12.12 13.78 7.09
C LEU A 266 -10.85 13.03 7.55
N PRO A 267 -10.92 11.76 8.02
CA PRO A 267 -9.72 11.01 8.37
C PRO A 267 -8.72 10.87 7.23
N GLY A 268 -9.16 10.93 5.97
CA GLY A 268 -8.30 10.91 4.80
C GLY A 268 -7.34 12.11 4.71
N LEU A 269 -7.66 13.24 5.34
CA LEU A 269 -6.78 14.42 5.38
C LEU A 269 -5.46 14.14 6.11
N THR A 270 -5.44 13.19 7.04
CA THR A 270 -4.20 12.78 7.73
C THR A 270 -3.21 12.05 6.81
N SER A 271 -3.64 11.65 5.61
CA SER A 271 -2.81 11.04 4.59
C SER A 271 -1.65 11.94 4.14
N ILE A 272 -1.78 13.26 4.28
CA ILE A 272 -0.70 14.23 4.02
C ILE A 272 0.54 13.89 4.86
N TYR A 273 0.35 13.57 6.15
CA TYR A 273 1.45 13.15 7.01
C TYR A 273 2.00 11.78 6.62
N THR A 274 1.11 10.84 6.27
CA THR A 274 1.48 9.50 5.79
C THR A 274 2.35 9.59 4.54
N GLN A 275 2.03 10.46 3.59
CA GLN A 275 2.87 10.72 2.41
C GLN A 275 4.24 11.26 2.79
N GLY A 276 4.31 12.25 3.69
CA GLY A 276 5.57 12.82 4.15
C GLY A 276 6.47 11.79 4.84
N PHE A 277 5.91 10.96 5.70
CA PHE A 277 6.66 9.89 6.38
C PHE A 277 7.18 8.84 5.41
N ALA A 278 6.39 8.46 4.41
CA ALA A 278 6.81 7.51 3.39
C ALA A 278 7.88 8.08 2.45
N GLN A 279 7.79 9.35 2.09
CA GLN A 279 8.84 10.02 1.32
C GLN A 279 10.19 10.00 2.07
N PHE A 280 10.19 10.16 3.40
CA PHE A 280 11.39 10.02 4.20
C PHE A 280 11.90 8.60 4.25
N ASP A 281 11.02 7.60 4.42
CA ASP A 281 11.40 6.18 4.38
C ASP A 281 12.09 5.82 3.07
N THR A 282 11.56 6.29 1.96
CA THR A 282 12.12 6.06 0.62
C THR A 282 13.46 6.76 0.44
N GLU A 283 13.65 7.96 1.00
CA GLU A 283 14.94 8.65 1.01
C GLU A 283 15.98 7.89 1.82
N VAL A 284 15.65 7.48 3.05
CA VAL A 284 16.53 6.65 3.89
C VAL A 284 16.85 5.33 3.20
N PHE A 285 15.87 4.69 2.59
CA PHE A 285 16.07 3.46 1.84
C PHE A 285 17.07 3.65 0.68
N SER A 286 16.93 4.74 -0.09
CA SER A 286 17.87 5.11 -1.16
C SER A 286 19.30 5.30 -0.62
N LEU A 287 19.46 6.03 0.48
CA LEU A 287 20.77 6.26 1.09
C LEU A 287 21.38 5.00 1.70
N GLN A 288 20.60 4.13 2.32
CA GLN A 288 21.07 2.83 2.82
C GLN A 288 21.66 1.97 1.69
N GLN A 289 21.05 1.97 0.50
CA GLN A 289 21.63 1.30 -0.67
C GLN A 289 22.93 1.99 -1.11
N ARG A 290 22.97 3.32 -1.07
CA ARG A 290 24.20 4.08 -1.36
C ARG A 290 25.31 3.76 -0.38
N PHE A 291 25.04 3.74 0.92
CA PHE A 291 26.01 3.38 1.95
C PHE A 291 26.50 1.92 1.81
N ALA A 292 25.59 1.00 1.48
CA ALA A 292 25.97 -0.38 1.20
C ALA A 292 26.91 -0.51 -0.01
N ASP A 293 26.68 0.26 -1.07
CA ASP A 293 27.54 0.33 -2.25
C ASP A 293 28.94 0.90 -1.88
N LEU A 294 28.99 1.96 -1.07
CA LEU A 294 30.23 2.53 -0.57
C LEU A 294 31.04 1.54 0.27
N ARG A 295 30.42 0.79 1.19
CA ARG A 295 31.10 -0.23 2.02
C ARG A 295 31.63 -1.41 1.20
N GLN A 296 31.00 -1.72 0.05
CA GLN A 296 31.44 -2.79 -0.85
C GLN A 296 32.63 -2.39 -1.74
N GLY A 297 33.22 -1.22 -1.51
CA GLY A 297 34.44 -0.78 -2.19
C GLY A 297 34.20 -0.33 -3.62
N SER A 298 33.09 0.37 -3.87
CA SER A 298 32.94 1.12 -5.10
C SER A 298 34.02 2.22 -5.18
N ARG A 299 34.58 2.47 -6.36
CA ARG A 299 35.67 3.47 -6.55
C ARG A 299 35.28 4.82 -5.96
N GLY A 300 36.24 5.56 -5.41
CA GLY A 300 36.03 6.74 -4.58
C GLY A 300 36.00 6.41 -3.09
N PHE A 301 35.97 5.12 -2.74
CA PHE A 301 36.14 4.61 -1.40
C PHE A 301 37.01 3.34 -1.48
N SER A 302 38.27 3.38 -1.04
CA SER A 302 39.10 2.20 -0.99
C SER A 302 38.52 1.24 0.07
N ALA A 303 38.19 0.02 -0.35
CA ALA A 303 37.89 -1.03 0.58
C ALA A 303 39.04 -1.19 1.58
N PRO A 304 38.77 -1.45 2.87
CA PRO A 304 39.85 -1.84 3.79
C PRO A 304 40.59 -3.05 3.22
N ALA A 305 41.89 -3.14 3.51
CA ALA A 305 42.77 -4.22 3.04
C ALA A 305 42.24 -5.65 3.32
N ALA A 306 41.33 -5.79 4.27
CA ALA A 306 40.61 -7.05 4.55
C ALA A 306 39.75 -7.59 3.38
N TYR A 307 39.41 -6.78 2.39
CA TYR A 307 38.70 -7.23 1.19
C TYR A 307 39.63 -7.84 0.13
N ASN A 308 40.94 -7.64 0.24
CA ASN A 308 41.92 -8.22 -0.67
C ASN A 308 42.33 -9.64 -0.30
N ASP A 309 41.93 -10.15 0.87
CA ASP A 309 42.26 -11.49 1.39
C ASP A 309 41.19 -12.56 1.04
N PHE A 310 40.46 -12.43 -0.05
CA PHE A 310 39.83 -13.62 -0.62
C PHE A 310 40.94 -14.47 -1.24
N PRO A 311 41.17 -15.71 -0.76
CA PRO A 311 42.11 -16.61 -1.38
C PRO A 311 41.59 -16.98 -2.76
N ILE A 312 42.00 -16.24 -3.78
CA ILE A 312 41.89 -16.68 -5.17
C ILE A 312 42.69 -17.96 -5.25
N GLY A 313 42.02 -19.03 -5.62
CA GLY A 313 42.41 -20.42 -5.62
C GLY A 313 43.90 -20.67 -5.89
N LYS A 314 44.47 -21.56 -5.10
CA LYS A 314 45.84 -22.09 -5.26
C LYS A 314 46.14 -22.36 -6.72
N SER A 315 47.06 -21.58 -7.31
CA SER A 315 47.70 -21.95 -8.57
C SER A 315 48.43 -23.29 -8.44
N PRO A 316 48.41 -24.12 -9.46
CA PRO A 316 49.06 -25.43 -9.39
C PRO A 316 50.57 -25.26 -9.26
N ILE A 317 51.13 -26.07 -8.36
CA ILE A 317 52.56 -26.20 -8.04
C ILE A 317 53.37 -26.37 -9.31
N GLY A 318 54.13 -25.33 -9.68
CA GLY A 318 55.21 -25.44 -10.64
C GLY A 318 56.47 -25.90 -9.92
N LYS A 319 57.02 -27.06 -10.29
CA LYS A 319 58.25 -27.64 -9.79
C LYS A 319 59.44 -26.71 -10.05
N SER A 320 60.15 -26.32 -8.98
CA SER A 320 61.46 -25.69 -9.08
C SER A 320 62.54 -26.74 -9.39
N PRO A 321 63.55 -26.43 -10.22
CA PRO A 321 64.73 -27.29 -10.35
C PRO A 321 65.73 -26.99 -9.24
N ILE A 322 66.34 -28.07 -8.76
CA ILE A 322 67.36 -28.13 -7.73
C ILE A 322 68.70 -27.68 -8.31
N GLY A 323 69.49 -26.90 -7.54
CA GLY A 323 70.92 -26.98 -7.62
C GLY A 323 71.68 -25.64 -7.72
N GLY A 324 72.42 -25.31 -6.64
CA GLY A 324 73.45 -24.27 -6.64
C GLY A 324 73.97 -23.93 -5.25
N LYS A 325 75.14 -24.44 -4.93
CA LYS A 325 75.87 -24.36 -3.64
C LYS A 325 76.22 -22.96 -3.21
N SER A 326 76.12 -22.70 -1.90
CA SER A 326 76.74 -21.56 -1.18
C SER A 326 78.26 -21.56 -1.22
N PRO A 327 78.87 -20.39 -1.02
CA PRO A 327 79.94 -20.29 -0.05
C PRO A 327 79.74 -19.18 1.00
N ILE A 328 80.35 -19.52 2.13
CA ILE A 328 80.42 -18.90 3.43
C ILE A 328 81.13 -17.52 3.42
N GLY A 329 80.66 -16.55 4.21
CA GLY A 329 81.53 -15.68 4.99
C GLY A 329 81.59 -14.23 4.59
N GLY A 330 81.20 -13.34 5.49
CA GLY A 330 81.52 -11.93 5.45
C GLY A 330 80.65 -11.12 6.41
N LYS A 331 81.31 -10.57 7.41
CA LYS A 331 80.78 -9.73 8.50
C LYS A 331 79.98 -8.53 8.04
N ASP A 332 78.99 -8.14 8.85
CA ASP A 332 78.29 -6.87 8.80
C ASP A 332 79.19 -5.64 8.66
N PRO A 333 78.71 -4.62 7.91
CA PRO A 333 78.62 -3.30 8.48
C PRO A 333 77.22 -2.73 8.34
N LEU A 334 76.83 -1.99 9.36
CA LEU A 334 75.76 -1.07 9.47
C LEU A 334 75.48 -0.39 8.12
N THR A 335 74.40 -0.74 7.44
CA THR A 335 73.83 0.06 6.38
C THR A 335 72.76 0.96 6.99
N VAL A 336 73.08 2.23 6.95
CA VAL A 336 72.19 3.39 7.08
C VAL A 336 70.99 3.13 6.21
N ASP A 337 69.83 3.19 6.81
CA ASP A 337 68.53 3.24 6.15
C ASP A 337 68.47 4.52 5.31
N ASP A 338 68.88 4.43 4.05
CA ASP A 338 68.60 5.45 3.06
C ASP A 338 67.10 5.35 2.76
N GLY A 339 66.34 6.06 3.58
CA GLY A 339 64.93 6.34 3.34
C GLY A 339 64.72 7.00 1.99
N LEU A 340 64.67 6.19 0.95
CA LEU A 340 64.00 6.55 -0.26
C LEU A 340 62.51 6.71 0.11
N PRO A 341 61.92 7.89 -0.06
CA PRO A 341 60.51 8.03 0.10
C PRO A 341 59.86 7.00 -0.83
N SER A 342 59.15 6.05 -0.25
CA SER A 342 58.20 5.25 -1.02
C SER A 342 57.55 6.14 -2.01
N ALA A 343 57.69 5.81 -3.29
CA ALA A 343 57.03 6.55 -4.36
C ALA A 343 55.60 6.81 -3.89
N VAL A 344 55.32 8.08 -3.66
CA VAL A 344 53.94 8.53 -3.38
C VAL A 344 53.14 7.98 -4.52
N GLN A 345 52.40 6.90 -4.26
CA GLN A 345 51.44 6.42 -5.22
C GLN A 345 50.59 7.64 -5.59
N PRO A 346 50.38 7.94 -6.87
CA PRO A 346 49.54 9.05 -7.24
C PRO A 346 48.22 8.83 -6.45
N ILE A 347 47.85 9.80 -5.67
CA ILE A 347 46.56 9.85 -4.99
C ILE A 347 45.57 9.75 -6.13
N ASP A 348 44.98 8.55 -6.28
CA ASP A 348 43.96 8.33 -7.27
C ASP A 348 42.85 9.35 -6.93
N ASP A 349 42.61 10.31 -7.84
CA ASP A 349 41.79 11.48 -7.62
C ASP A 349 40.27 11.15 -7.55
N ASP A 350 39.91 9.87 -7.44
CA ASP A 350 38.56 9.31 -7.33
C ASP A 350 37.94 9.56 -5.95
N ARG A 351 38.04 10.79 -5.43
CA ARG A 351 37.46 11.20 -4.15
C ARG A 351 35.99 11.57 -4.24
N LEU A 352 35.51 11.91 -5.44
CA LEU A 352 34.15 12.37 -5.68
C LEU A 352 33.31 11.26 -6.29
N GLY A 353 32.10 11.10 -5.78
CA GLY A 353 31.07 10.23 -6.33
C GLY A 353 29.82 11.03 -6.67
N PHE A 354 29.28 10.83 -7.87
CA PHE A 354 27.96 11.32 -8.25
C PHE A 354 27.02 10.14 -8.41
N TRP A 355 25.80 10.28 -7.93
CA TRP A 355 24.78 9.24 -8.03
C TRP A 355 23.40 9.82 -8.31
N ILE A 356 22.56 9.00 -8.92
CA ILE A 356 21.15 9.27 -9.18
C ILE A 356 20.34 8.04 -8.80
N THR A 357 19.18 8.24 -8.18
CA THR A 357 18.24 7.19 -7.84
C THR A 357 16.84 7.59 -8.24
N GLY A 358 16.18 6.75 -9.01
CA GLY A 358 14.73 6.79 -9.21
C GLY A 358 14.03 5.96 -8.15
N THR A 359 12.97 6.47 -7.58
CA THR A 359 12.18 5.82 -6.52
C THR A 359 10.71 5.75 -6.91
N GLY A 360 10.04 4.68 -6.51
CA GLY A 360 8.59 4.55 -6.61
C GLY A 360 8.06 3.83 -5.38
N ASP A 361 6.99 4.33 -4.80
CA ASP A 361 6.35 3.69 -3.66
C ASP A 361 4.83 3.64 -3.82
N SER A 362 4.23 2.69 -3.13
CA SER A 362 2.80 2.51 -3.00
C SER A 362 2.46 2.28 -1.53
N ILE A 363 1.43 2.95 -1.06
CA ILE A 363 1.00 2.95 0.33
C ILE A 363 -0.50 2.72 0.36
N THR A 364 -0.93 1.87 1.28
CA THR A 364 -2.33 1.73 1.64
C THR A 364 -2.45 1.97 3.14
N ALA A 365 -3.33 2.88 3.55
CA ALA A 365 -3.49 3.23 4.95
C ALA A 365 -4.95 3.41 5.34
N GLY A 366 -5.30 2.99 6.57
CA GLY A 366 -6.61 3.15 7.18
C GLY A 366 -7.47 1.89 7.18
N GLU A 367 -8.47 1.86 8.07
CA GLU A 367 -9.47 0.80 8.11
C GLU A 367 -10.30 0.81 6.83
N GLY A 368 -10.27 -0.29 6.06
CA GLY A 368 -10.99 -0.42 4.79
C GLY A 368 -10.36 0.38 3.65
N ASP A 369 -9.01 0.53 3.65
CA ASP A 369 -8.25 1.17 2.59
C ASP A 369 -8.67 2.64 2.34
N ASN A 370 -8.85 3.40 3.42
CA ASN A 370 -9.29 4.81 3.37
C ASN A 370 -8.33 5.73 2.59
N TYR A 371 -7.13 5.26 2.32
CA TYR A 371 -6.12 5.96 1.54
C TYR A 371 -5.28 4.97 0.74
N GLU A 372 -5.26 5.13 -0.57
CA GLU A 372 -4.33 4.47 -1.47
C GLU A 372 -3.46 5.53 -2.13
N GLY A 373 -2.16 5.47 -1.90
CA GLY A 373 -1.21 6.43 -2.42
C GLY A 373 -0.09 5.79 -3.23
N SER A 374 0.41 6.54 -4.19
CA SER A 374 1.65 6.20 -4.91
C SER A 374 2.51 7.43 -5.07
N SER A 375 3.83 7.26 -5.06
CA SER A 375 4.74 8.34 -5.39
C SER A 375 5.83 7.91 -6.36
N LEU A 376 6.33 8.87 -7.11
CA LEU A 376 7.50 8.75 -7.96
C LEU A 376 8.48 9.86 -7.59
N GLY A 377 9.74 9.51 -7.45
CA GLY A 377 10.77 10.48 -7.08
C GLY A 377 12.09 10.25 -7.79
N VAL A 378 12.92 11.28 -7.75
CA VAL A 378 14.30 11.22 -8.19
C VAL A 378 15.17 11.91 -7.14
N ASN A 379 16.28 11.27 -6.77
CA ASN A 379 17.29 11.82 -5.90
C ASN A 379 18.61 11.90 -6.65
N LEU A 380 19.30 13.01 -6.49
CA LEU A 380 20.64 13.27 -6.99
C LEU A 380 21.55 13.52 -5.81
N GLY A 381 22.73 12.95 -5.82
CA GLY A 381 23.67 13.19 -4.74
C GLY A 381 25.11 13.23 -5.20
N ILE A 382 25.88 13.97 -4.44
CA ILE A 382 27.33 14.03 -4.55
C ILE A 382 27.93 13.68 -3.20
N ASP A 383 28.93 12.83 -3.19
CA ASP A 383 29.67 12.50 -1.98
C ASP A 383 31.18 12.63 -2.20
N MET A 384 31.85 12.92 -1.12
CA MET A 384 33.29 13.06 -1.11
C MET A 384 33.89 12.26 0.05
N ARG A 385 34.95 11.53 -0.24
CA ARG A 385 35.78 10.90 0.76
C ARG A 385 36.63 11.95 1.47
N LEU A 386 36.32 12.21 2.73
CA LEU A 386 37.01 13.21 3.56
C LEU A 386 38.21 12.61 4.27
N SER A 387 38.18 11.31 4.59
CA SER A 387 39.30 10.55 5.15
C SER A 387 39.20 9.07 4.80
N GLU A 388 40.15 8.25 5.23
CA GLU A 388 40.12 6.78 5.04
C GLU A 388 38.86 6.12 5.61
N HIS A 389 38.24 6.76 6.59
CA HIS A 389 37.12 6.21 7.34
C HIS A 389 35.84 7.00 7.20
N PHE A 390 35.86 8.17 6.58
CA PHE A 390 34.70 9.06 6.54
C PHE A 390 34.37 9.53 5.13
N VAL A 391 33.10 9.34 4.77
CA VAL A 391 32.47 9.91 3.56
C VAL A 391 31.38 10.87 3.99
N GLY A 392 31.32 12.04 3.37
CA GLY A 392 30.23 13.00 3.54
C GLY A 392 29.67 13.39 2.19
N GLY A 393 28.39 13.74 2.15
CA GLY A 393 27.71 14.09 0.92
C GLY A 393 26.50 14.98 1.11
N LEU A 394 26.01 15.45 -0.03
CA LEU A 394 24.78 16.21 -0.15
C LEU A 394 23.85 15.48 -1.13
N THR A 395 22.59 15.42 -0.82
CA THR A 395 21.53 14.94 -1.73
C THR A 395 20.46 16.00 -1.90
N VAL A 396 19.89 16.05 -3.10
CA VAL A 396 18.69 16.80 -3.41
C VAL A 396 17.71 15.86 -4.11
N GLY A 397 16.44 15.98 -3.80
CA GLY A 397 15.40 15.12 -4.34
C GLY A 397 14.17 15.91 -4.73
N TYR A 398 13.41 15.34 -5.66
CA TYR A 398 12.06 15.77 -6.01
C TYR A 398 11.17 14.55 -6.02
N SER A 399 9.96 14.70 -5.52
CA SER A 399 8.93 13.67 -5.55
C SER A 399 7.57 14.24 -5.89
N HIS A 400 6.80 13.47 -6.64
CA HIS A 400 5.39 13.71 -6.94
C HIS A 400 4.60 12.54 -6.41
N SER A 401 3.57 12.82 -5.60
CA SER A 401 2.72 11.79 -4.98
C SER A 401 1.27 12.04 -5.32
N LYS A 402 0.52 10.96 -5.48
CA LYS A 402 -0.94 10.95 -5.65
C LYS A 402 -1.53 9.96 -4.68
N GLY A 403 -2.62 10.34 -4.05
CA GLY A 403 -3.37 9.48 -3.17
C GLY A 403 -4.86 9.64 -3.38
N ASP A 404 -5.54 8.52 -3.54
CA ASP A 404 -6.98 8.45 -3.56
C ASP A 404 -7.50 8.30 -2.13
N LEU A 405 -8.46 9.14 -1.77
CA LEU A 405 -9.15 9.10 -0.49
C LEU A 405 -10.49 8.38 -0.65
N ILE A 406 -11.06 7.94 0.46
CA ILE A 406 -12.43 7.42 0.45
C ILE A 406 -13.39 8.45 -0.17
N ASP A 407 -14.44 7.99 -0.84
CA ASP A 407 -15.48 8.84 -1.47
C ASP A 407 -14.98 9.74 -2.61
N ASP A 408 -14.12 9.22 -3.48
CA ASP A 408 -13.58 9.93 -4.66
C ASP A 408 -12.77 11.21 -4.32
N GLY A 409 -12.28 11.34 -3.12
CA GLY A 409 -11.33 12.38 -2.73
C GLY A 409 -9.93 12.09 -3.25
N LYS A 410 -9.08 13.13 -3.34
CA LYS A 410 -7.68 13.02 -3.78
C LYS A 410 -6.78 13.94 -3.02
N VAL A 411 -5.53 13.51 -2.84
CA VAL A 411 -4.43 14.36 -2.37
C VAL A 411 -3.27 14.19 -3.34
N GLU A 412 -2.90 15.27 -4.00
CA GLU A 412 -1.69 15.32 -4.82
C GLU A 412 -0.64 16.15 -4.09
N SER A 413 0.63 15.75 -4.16
CA SER A 413 1.72 16.55 -3.62
C SER A 413 2.94 16.57 -4.49
N ASP A 414 3.56 17.74 -4.55
CA ASP A 414 4.82 18.02 -5.21
C ASP A 414 5.83 18.54 -4.19
N GLY A 415 7.00 17.91 -4.09
CA GLY A 415 7.94 18.27 -3.04
C GLY A 415 9.39 18.22 -3.45
N GLY A 416 10.18 19.13 -2.88
CA GLY A 416 11.64 19.17 -3.00
C GLY A 416 12.29 19.00 -1.63
N LYS A 417 13.35 18.19 -1.56
CA LYS A 417 14.14 17.94 -0.36
C LYS A 417 15.62 18.15 -0.59
N ALA A 418 16.34 18.48 0.47
CA ALA A 418 17.80 18.50 0.49
C ALA A 418 18.29 17.96 1.83
N ALA A 419 19.36 17.16 1.80
CA ALA A 419 19.94 16.60 3.00
C ALA A 419 21.46 16.48 2.92
N LEU A 420 22.10 16.68 4.08
CA LEU A 420 23.48 16.28 4.31
C LEU A 420 23.51 14.86 4.85
N TYR A 421 24.40 14.05 4.35
CA TYR A 421 24.59 12.69 4.85
C TYR A 421 26.06 12.36 5.05
N GLY A 422 26.31 11.36 5.89
CA GLY A 422 27.68 10.91 6.13
C GLY A 422 27.72 9.48 6.64
N MET A 423 28.88 8.87 6.43
CA MET A 423 29.17 7.54 6.91
C MET A 423 30.59 7.51 7.47
N TYR A 424 30.72 6.94 8.66
CA TYR A 424 32.02 6.54 9.23
C TYR A 424 32.11 5.03 9.24
N HIS A 425 33.28 4.50 8.89
CA HIS A 425 33.49 3.07 8.94
C HIS A 425 34.94 2.76 9.30
N ARG A 426 35.13 1.72 10.11
CA ARG A 426 36.43 1.21 10.52
C ARG A 426 36.36 -0.29 10.82
N GLY A 427 37.13 -1.06 10.05
CA GLY A 427 36.99 -2.53 10.11
C GLY A 427 35.57 -2.95 9.69
N GLY A 428 34.94 -3.83 10.46
CA GLY A 428 33.55 -4.20 10.23
C GLY A 428 32.53 -3.19 10.74
N PHE A 429 32.89 -2.30 11.67
CA PHE A 429 31.98 -1.33 12.26
C PHE A 429 31.69 -0.16 11.31
N TYR A 430 30.41 0.25 11.27
CA TYR A 430 30.02 1.49 10.59
C TYR A 430 28.92 2.23 11.35
N THR A 431 28.88 3.53 11.14
CA THR A 431 27.74 4.38 11.47
C THR A 431 27.45 5.29 10.30
N GLU A 432 26.18 5.56 10.07
CA GLU A 432 25.69 6.36 8.95
C GLU A 432 24.59 7.30 9.44
N GLY A 433 24.46 8.46 8.82
CA GLY A 433 23.47 9.43 9.23
C GLY A 433 23.07 10.38 8.12
N LEU A 434 21.90 10.97 8.31
CA LEU A 434 21.33 12.01 7.46
C LEU A 434 20.69 13.08 8.35
N ILE A 435 20.79 14.31 7.92
CA ILE A 435 19.99 15.45 8.40
C ILE A 435 19.53 16.26 7.21
N GLY A 436 18.24 16.50 7.09
CA GLY A 436 17.66 17.15 5.93
C GLY A 436 16.33 17.81 6.20
N GLY A 437 15.76 18.32 5.14
CA GLY A 437 14.44 18.89 5.16
C GLY A 437 13.94 19.21 3.76
N GLY A 438 12.67 19.53 3.67
CA GLY A 438 12.01 19.79 2.41
C GLY A 438 10.81 20.70 2.53
N ALA A 439 10.26 21.03 1.39
CA ALA A 439 8.99 21.73 1.26
C ALA A 439 8.13 21.00 0.24
N ASN A 440 6.87 20.84 0.58
CA ASN A 440 5.86 20.20 -0.26
C ASN A 440 4.72 21.16 -0.52
N HIS A 441 4.12 21.05 -1.68
CA HIS A 441 2.85 21.67 -2.01
C HIS A 441 1.80 20.57 -2.11
N TYR A 442 0.62 20.80 -1.55
CA TYR A 442 -0.46 19.83 -1.52
C TYR A 442 -1.71 20.43 -2.15
N ASP A 443 -2.27 19.71 -3.11
CA ASP A 443 -3.62 19.95 -3.64
C ASP A 443 -4.54 18.85 -3.13
N ILE A 444 -5.63 19.26 -2.51
CA ILE A 444 -6.55 18.39 -1.78
C ILE A 444 -7.94 18.55 -2.38
N GLU A 445 -8.54 17.43 -2.74
CA GLU A 445 -9.92 17.32 -3.16
C GLU A 445 -10.59 16.25 -2.31
N ARG A 446 -11.64 16.60 -1.60
CA ARG A 446 -12.45 15.63 -0.86
C ARG A 446 -13.93 15.78 -1.19
N SER A 447 -14.69 14.71 -0.96
CA SER A 447 -16.14 14.78 -1.01
C SER A 447 -16.65 15.74 0.05
N GLY A 448 -17.36 16.76 -0.38
CA GLY A 448 -18.00 17.74 0.49
C GLY A 448 -19.53 17.67 0.38
N PHE A 449 -20.22 18.33 1.30
CA PHE A 449 -21.68 18.42 1.23
C PHE A 449 -22.10 19.29 0.03
N LEU A 450 -22.83 18.69 -0.92
CA LEU A 450 -23.28 19.31 -2.17
C LEU A 450 -22.13 19.96 -2.98
N GLY A 451 -21.07 19.19 -3.22
CA GLY A 451 -19.93 19.59 -4.05
C GLY A 451 -18.62 19.03 -3.54
N LYS A 452 -17.55 19.23 -4.30
CA LYS A 452 -16.19 18.88 -3.88
C LYS A 452 -15.60 20.01 -3.06
N ALA A 453 -14.99 19.69 -1.92
CA ALA A 453 -14.20 20.62 -1.15
C ALA A 453 -12.78 20.62 -1.70
N LEU A 454 -12.30 21.76 -2.16
CA LEU A 454 -11.00 21.96 -2.76
C LEU A 454 -10.13 22.77 -1.81
N GLY A 455 -8.97 22.29 -1.49
CA GLY A 455 -7.97 22.96 -0.64
C GLY A 455 -6.61 22.90 -1.28
N SER A 456 -5.75 23.86 -0.95
CA SER A 456 -4.35 23.88 -1.35
C SER A 456 -3.52 24.45 -0.23
N THR A 457 -2.39 23.81 0.09
CA THR A 457 -1.52 24.24 1.18
C THR A 457 -0.06 23.90 0.92
N ASN A 458 0.83 24.55 1.67
CA ASN A 458 2.24 24.19 1.68
C ASN A 458 2.60 23.46 2.96
N GLY A 459 3.59 22.59 2.87
CA GLY A 459 4.14 21.90 4.01
C GLY A 459 5.64 22.02 4.08
N LYS A 460 6.18 21.80 5.27
CA LYS A 460 7.61 21.72 5.55
C LYS A 460 7.92 20.43 6.24
N GLN A 461 9.07 19.86 5.93
CA GLN A 461 9.51 18.61 6.52
C GLN A 461 10.92 18.74 7.05
N PHE A 462 11.19 18.14 8.19
CA PHE A 462 12.51 17.99 8.77
C PHE A 462 12.77 16.52 9.08
N ASP A 463 13.90 16.01 8.64
CA ASP A 463 14.24 14.60 8.66
C ASP A 463 15.61 14.37 9.28
N THR A 464 15.72 13.36 10.15
CA THR A 464 17.01 12.86 10.66
C THR A 464 17.02 11.33 10.69
N TYR A 465 18.16 10.77 10.36
CA TYR A 465 18.43 9.34 10.38
C TYR A 465 19.79 9.07 11.00
N LEU A 466 19.87 8.06 11.85
CA LEU A 466 21.12 7.53 12.40
C LEU A 466 21.08 6.00 12.34
N GLY A 467 22.07 5.41 11.69
CA GLY A 467 22.23 3.97 11.58
C GLY A 467 23.58 3.50 12.09
N VAL A 468 23.63 2.29 12.63
CA VAL A 468 24.86 1.61 13.05
C VAL A 468 24.79 0.14 12.66
N GLY A 469 25.95 -0.45 12.39
CA GLY A 469 26.02 -1.88 12.11
C GLY A 469 27.46 -2.41 12.12
N TYR A 470 27.55 -3.72 11.94
CA TYR A 470 28.84 -4.41 11.92
C TYR A 470 28.85 -5.48 10.82
N ASP A 471 29.71 -5.34 9.82
CA ASP A 471 29.87 -6.28 8.71
C ASP A 471 30.77 -7.45 9.12
N ILE A 472 30.22 -8.67 9.17
CA ILE A 472 30.89 -9.92 9.44
C ILE A 472 31.06 -10.68 8.13
N HIS A 473 32.31 -10.90 7.71
CA HIS A 473 32.61 -11.51 6.40
C HIS A 473 33.03 -12.97 6.56
N TYR A 474 32.47 -13.84 5.71
CA TYR A 474 32.87 -15.25 5.62
C TYR A 474 32.64 -15.78 4.19
N GLU A 475 33.69 -16.19 3.49
CA GLU A 475 33.67 -16.84 2.16
C GLU A 475 32.73 -16.18 1.13
N GLY A 476 32.80 -14.85 0.99
CA GLY A 476 31.95 -14.09 0.07
C GLY A 476 30.59 -13.70 0.66
N TRP A 477 30.21 -14.25 1.81
CA TRP A 477 29.05 -13.84 2.56
C TRP A 477 29.38 -12.69 3.50
N THR A 478 28.43 -11.79 3.65
CA THR A 478 28.47 -10.72 4.64
C THR A 478 27.17 -10.75 5.44
N LEU A 479 27.29 -11.00 6.75
CA LEU A 479 26.20 -10.86 7.70
C LEU A 479 26.37 -9.53 8.44
N THR A 480 25.36 -8.68 8.41
CA THR A 480 25.39 -7.37 9.04
C THR A 480 24.25 -7.24 10.05
N PRO A 481 24.45 -7.46 11.35
CA PRO A 481 23.55 -6.94 12.36
C PRO A 481 23.56 -5.41 12.30
N MET A 482 22.36 -4.80 12.28
CA MET A 482 22.21 -3.36 12.17
C MET A 482 21.04 -2.85 12.97
N ALA A 483 21.13 -1.59 13.39
CA ALA A 483 20.07 -0.86 14.05
C ALA A 483 20.04 0.58 13.56
N SER A 484 18.87 1.20 13.58
CA SER A 484 18.74 2.61 13.19
C SER A 484 17.60 3.31 13.93
N LEU A 485 17.69 4.62 13.96
CA LEU A 485 16.69 5.53 14.50
C LEU A 485 16.36 6.58 13.42
N LEU A 486 15.07 6.79 13.20
CA LEU A 486 14.52 7.72 12.23
C LEU A 486 13.60 8.69 12.95
N TYR A 487 13.79 9.99 12.74
CA TYR A 487 12.90 11.02 13.25
C TYR A 487 12.50 11.95 12.11
N THR A 488 11.21 12.18 11.95
CA THR A 488 10.66 13.11 10.96
C THR A 488 9.54 13.95 11.56
N VAL A 489 9.47 15.19 11.13
CA VAL A 489 8.36 16.11 11.43
C VAL A 489 7.84 16.65 10.11
N VAL A 490 6.53 16.53 9.92
CA VAL A 490 5.82 17.10 8.78
C VAL A 490 4.85 18.15 9.30
N GLY A 491 5.02 19.39 8.87
CA GLY A 491 4.13 20.49 9.17
C GLY A 491 3.38 20.95 7.94
N ILE A 492 2.13 21.35 8.11
CA ILE A 492 1.32 21.98 7.05
C ILE A 492 0.91 23.38 7.49
N ASP A 493 0.89 24.30 6.54
CA ASP A 493 0.32 25.63 6.74
C ASP A 493 -1.21 25.53 6.78
N GLY A 494 -1.88 26.45 7.50
CA GLY A 494 -3.33 26.51 7.52
C GLY A 494 -3.90 26.90 6.15
N TYR A 495 -5.09 26.39 5.82
CA TYR A 495 -5.79 26.72 4.59
C TYR A 495 -7.31 26.70 4.76
N GLU A 496 -8.00 27.32 3.83
CA GLU A 496 -9.47 27.31 3.76
C GLU A 496 -9.92 26.60 2.48
N GLU A 497 -10.86 25.68 2.64
CA GLU A 497 -11.45 24.96 1.52
C GLU A 497 -12.45 25.84 0.76
N SER A 498 -12.70 25.48 -0.49
CA SER A 498 -13.70 26.09 -1.37
C SER A 498 -14.51 25.03 -2.11
N GLY A 499 -15.57 25.42 -2.82
CA GLY A 499 -16.33 24.55 -3.72
C GLY A 499 -17.39 23.66 -3.07
N SER A 500 -17.34 23.41 -1.76
CA SER A 500 -18.37 22.72 -0.98
C SER A 500 -19.32 23.73 -0.35
N LEU A 501 -20.56 23.30 -0.03
CA LEU A 501 -21.50 24.12 0.73
C LEU A 501 -21.04 24.31 2.19
N VAL A 502 -20.20 23.41 2.71
CA VAL A 502 -19.65 23.45 4.06
C VAL A 502 -18.13 23.28 3.98
N PRO A 503 -17.41 24.34 3.56
CA PRO A 503 -15.96 24.29 3.53
C PRO A 503 -15.38 24.36 4.94
N LEU A 504 -14.18 23.82 5.10
CA LEU A 504 -13.43 23.82 6.35
C LEU A 504 -12.30 24.85 6.32
N ILE A 505 -11.98 25.41 7.49
CA ILE A 505 -10.73 26.08 7.76
C ILE A 505 -9.85 25.08 8.51
N ILE A 506 -8.73 24.75 7.93
CA ILE A 506 -7.74 23.85 8.48
C ILE A 506 -6.66 24.69 9.15
N GLU A 507 -6.37 24.39 10.42
CA GLU A 507 -5.34 25.11 11.17
C GLU A 507 -3.94 24.63 10.75
N SER A 508 -2.93 25.50 10.93
CA SER A 508 -1.53 25.10 10.78
C SER A 508 -1.15 24.10 11.88
N GLN A 509 -0.57 22.96 11.51
CA GLN A 509 -0.32 21.87 12.44
C GLN A 509 0.84 20.97 11.99
N ASN A 510 1.36 20.17 12.92
CA ASN A 510 2.48 19.29 12.68
C ASN A 510 2.19 17.87 13.17
N ALA A 511 2.76 16.89 12.49
CA ALA A 511 2.85 15.52 12.97
C ALA A 511 4.30 15.06 12.98
N SER A 512 4.66 14.22 13.92
CA SER A 512 6.01 13.68 14.05
C SER A 512 6.01 12.18 14.23
N SER A 513 7.06 11.54 13.73
CA SER A 513 7.30 10.10 13.83
C SER A 513 8.72 9.85 14.32
N LEU A 514 8.88 8.95 15.30
CA LEU A 514 10.17 8.47 15.79
C LEU A 514 10.17 6.94 15.73
N ARG A 515 10.95 6.38 14.84
CA ARG A 515 10.99 4.94 14.59
C ARG A 515 12.37 4.36 14.84
N SER A 516 12.41 3.21 15.50
CA SER A 516 13.62 2.37 15.55
C SER A 516 13.47 1.19 14.62
N ARG A 517 14.59 0.75 14.02
CA ARG A 517 14.69 -0.47 13.21
C ARG A 517 15.86 -1.29 13.71
N ILE A 518 15.67 -2.60 13.85
CA ILE A 518 16.73 -3.54 14.25
C ILE A 518 16.58 -4.86 13.51
N GLY A 519 17.67 -5.39 13.00
CA GLY A 519 17.66 -6.70 12.34
C GLY A 519 18.93 -6.98 11.56
N PRO A 520 19.05 -8.19 10.97
CA PRO A 520 20.17 -8.58 10.15
C PRO A 520 19.98 -8.26 8.67
N ARG A 521 21.10 -8.06 7.98
CA ARG A 521 21.21 -8.10 6.52
C ARG A 521 22.18 -9.20 6.15
N LEU A 522 21.84 -10.01 5.15
CA LEU A 522 22.69 -11.03 4.54
C LEU A 522 22.96 -10.65 3.08
N ALA A 523 24.22 -10.63 2.70
CA ALA A 523 24.66 -10.36 1.33
C ALA A 523 25.66 -11.43 0.87
N HIS A 524 25.71 -11.69 -0.43
CA HIS A 524 26.71 -12.56 -1.04
C HIS A 524 27.36 -11.86 -2.23
N THR A 525 28.67 -11.73 -2.21
CA THR A 525 29.44 -11.09 -3.28
C THR A 525 30.09 -12.12 -4.19
N SER A 526 29.79 -12.04 -5.48
CA SER A 526 30.36 -12.86 -6.54
C SER A 526 31.09 -11.98 -7.56
N LEU A 527 32.17 -12.52 -8.14
CA LEU A 527 32.89 -11.89 -9.22
C LEU A 527 32.62 -12.63 -10.54
N TRP A 528 32.21 -11.90 -11.56
CA TRP A 528 32.05 -12.41 -12.92
C TRP A 528 32.92 -11.56 -13.87
N GLY A 529 34.15 -12.04 -14.12
CA GLY A 529 35.17 -11.23 -14.76
C GLY A 529 35.46 -9.98 -13.92
N ASP A 530 35.39 -8.81 -14.53
CA ASP A 530 35.56 -7.52 -13.86
C ASP A 530 34.28 -6.99 -13.18
N THR A 531 33.19 -7.74 -13.22
CA THR A 531 31.91 -7.34 -12.65
C THR A 531 31.70 -7.97 -11.29
N ARG A 532 31.40 -7.14 -10.29
CA ARG A 532 30.98 -7.56 -8.95
C ARG A 532 29.46 -7.57 -8.88
N ILE A 533 28.88 -8.66 -8.43
CA ILE A 533 27.43 -8.83 -8.26
C ILE A 533 27.19 -9.19 -6.79
N THR A 534 26.33 -8.40 -6.12
CA THR A 534 26.05 -8.56 -4.70
C THR A 534 24.54 -8.53 -4.44
N PRO A 535 23.84 -9.66 -4.51
CA PRO A 535 22.49 -9.77 -3.96
C PRO A 535 22.51 -9.67 -2.43
N SER A 536 21.47 -9.08 -1.87
CA SER A 536 21.30 -9.01 -0.42
C SER A 536 19.82 -9.02 -0.02
N VAL A 537 19.57 -9.53 1.19
CA VAL A 537 18.25 -9.51 1.84
C VAL A 537 18.43 -9.01 3.27
N SER A 538 17.53 -8.16 3.75
CA SER A 538 17.46 -7.79 5.15
C SER A 538 16.04 -7.95 5.70
N VAL A 539 15.97 -8.26 6.99
CA VAL A 539 14.72 -8.31 7.75
C VAL A 539 14.94 -7.51 9.01
N GLN A 540 14.11 -6.48 9.21
CA GLN A 540 14.22 -5.60 10.36
C GLN A 540 12.86 -5.47 11.05
N TRP A 541 12.84 -5.61 12.36
CA TRP A 541 11.72 -5.17 13.18
C TRP A 541 11.76 -3.65 13.32
N GLN A 542 10.61 -3.01 13.12
CA GLN A 542 10.41 -1.56 13.26
C GLN A 542 9.42 -1.30 14.37
N HIS A 543 9.68 -0.27 15.18
CA HIS A 543 8.78 0.21 16.23
C HIS A 543 8.62 1.73 16.16
N GLU A 544 7.35 2.21 16.19
CA GLU A 544 6.97 3.63 16.26
C GLU A 544 6.79 4.04 17.72
N PHE A 545 7.49 5.09 18.16
CA PHE A 545 7.44 5.58 19.55
C PHE A 545 6.46 6.73 19.76
N LEU A 546 6.12 7.46 18.71
CA LEU A 546 5.27 8.66 18.79
C LEU A 546 3.85 8.37 18.32
N ASP A 547 3.29 9.20 17.46
CA ASP A 547 1.88 9.19 17.13
C ASP A 547 1.45 7.93 16.38
N ASP A 548 0.57 7.16 17.01
CA ASP A 548 -0.14 6.03 16.42
C ASP A 548 -1.49 6.44 15.79
N GLN A 549 -1.91 7.70 16.03
CA GLN A 549 -3.16 8.25 15.53
C GLN A 549 -3.00 9.75 15.27
N LEU A 550 -2.75 10.12 14.02
CA LEU A 550 -2.44 11.48 13.60
C LEU A 550 -3.66 12.41 13.78
N PRO A 551 -3.59 13.47 14.61
CA PRO A 551 -4.68 14.43 14.77
C PRO A 551 -4.71 15.44 13.62
N PHE A 552 -5.89 15.97 13.32
CA PHE A 552 -6.11 16.99 12.31
C PHE A 552 -7.17 17.98 12.79
N ASP A 553 -6.75 19.21 13.10
CA ASP A 553 -7.61 20.24 13.65
C ASP A 553 -8.26 21.08 12.54
N ALA A 554 -9.58 21.24 12.64
CA ALA A 554 -10.36 21.97 11.65
C ALA A 554 -11.49 22.76 12.31
N ARG A 555 -12.00 23.76 11.58
CA ARG A 555 -13.19 24.56 11.89
C ARG A 555 -14.09 24.63 10.68
N PHE A 556 -15.36 24.89 10.91
CA PHE A 556 -16.28 25.22 9.82
C PHE A 556 -16.07 26.67 9.37
N SER A 557 -15.93 26.91 8.08
CA SER A 557 -15.76 28.28 7.56
C SER A 557 -16.92 29.19 7.90
N ASN A 558 -18.14 28.65 7.94
CA ASN A 558 -19.35 29.41 8.30
C ASN A 558 -19.66 29.43 9.81
N ASP A 559 -18.85 28.76 10.68
CA ASP A 559 -18.85 28.87 12.14
C ASP A 559 -17.43 28.67 12.71
N PRO A 560 -16.54 29.66 12.54
CA PRO A 560 -15.14 29.51 12.95
C PRO A 560 -14.94 29.40 14.47
N SER A 561 -15.99 29.60 15.26
CA SER A 561 -15.90 29.51 16.73
C SER A 561 -15.74 28.07 17.25
N ARG A 562 -16.07 27.06 16.43
CA ARG A 562 -16.00 25.64 16.81
C ARG A 562 -14.81 24.96 16.19
N LEU A 563 -13.79 24.73 17.01
CA LEU A 563 -12.69 23.82 16.70
C LEU A 563 -13.14 22.39 16.95
N PHE A 564 -12.79 21.48 16.04
CA PHE A 564 -12.91 20.05 16.23
C PHE A 564 -11.66 19.35 15.72
N THR A 565 -11.30 18.25 16.37
CA THR A 565 -10.14 17.43 16.00
C THR A 565 -10.63 16.14 15.36
N VAL A 566 -10.13 15.84 14.16
CA VAL A 566 -10.30 14.56 13.50
C VAL A 566 -9.06 13.73 13.76
N HIS A 567 -9.24 12.47 14.10
CA HIS A 567 -8.14 11.55 14.26
C HIS A 567 -8.06 10.63 13.07
N GLY A 568 -6.86 10.47 12.53
CA GLY A 568 -6.57 9.48 11.50
C GLY A 568 -6.81 8.05 12.00
N PRO A 569 -6.73 7.08 11.09
CA PRO A 569 -6.82 5.67 11.48
C PRO A 569 -5.69 5.32 12.45
N LYS A 570 -6.01 4.48 13.44
CA LYS A 570 -4.99 3.95 14.33
C LYS A 570 -4.13 2.96 13.56
N VAL A 571 -2.83 3.21 13.53
CA VAL A 571 -1.83 2.35 12.92
C VAL A 571 -1.07 1.60 14.01
N GLU A 572 -0.87 0.29 13.86
CA GLU A 572 -0.03 -0.46 14.80
C GLU A 572 1.41 0.05 14.80
N ARG A 573 2.05 0.03 15.98
CA ARG A 573 3.39 0.56 16.19
C ARG A 573 4.49 -0.36 15.69
N ASP A 574 4.21 -1.66 15.63
CA ASP A 574 5.18 -2.68 15.30
C ASP A 574 4.99 -3.18 13.87
N SER A 575 6.10 -3.35 13.16
CA SER A 575 6.11 -3.92 11.82
C SER A 575 7.43 -4.64 11.51
N VAL A 576 7.44 -5.31 10.37
CA VAL A 576 8.62 -5.99 9.83
C VAL A 576 8.93 -5.44 8.45
N LEU A 577 10.09 -4.82 8.30
CA LEU A 577 10.62 -4.42 7.00
C LEU A 577 11.41 -5.56 6.38
N VAL A 578 11.04 -5.92 5.16
CA VAL A 578 11.77 -6.88 4.34
C VAL A 578 12.34 -6.14 3.13
N THR A 579 13.66 -6.20 2.96
CA THR A 579 14.34 -5.58 1.83
C THR A 579 15.09 -6.62 1.02
N ALA A 580 14.96 -6.58 -0.30
CA ALA A 580 15.78 -7.32 -1.26
C ALA A 580 16.50 -6.34 -2.17
N ALA A 581 17.81 -6.52 -2.37
CA ALA A 581 18.58 -5.65 -3.24
C ALA A 581 19.62 -6.41 -4.06
N LEU A 582 19.90 -5.88 -5.24
CA LEU A 582 20.94 -6.37 -6.16
C LEU A 582 21.86 -5.21 -6.54
N HIS A 583 23.11 -5.28 -6.12
CA HIS A 583 24.16 -4.33 -6.51
C HIS A 583 25.04 -4.95 -7.59
N ILE A 584 25.35 -4.16 -8.62
CA ILE A 584 26.24 -4.53 -9.71
C ILE A 584 27.27 -3.42 -9.86
N ALA A 585 28.55 -3.77 -9.80
CA ALA A 585 29.63 -2.80 -10.00
C ALA A 585 30.61 -3.29 -11.08
N TRP A 586 30.90 -2.42 -12.05
CA TRP A 586 31.79 -2.69 -13.15
C TRP A 586 32.69 -1.47 -13.41
N LYS A 587 33.97 -1.63 -13.16
CA LYS A 587 34.96 -0.53 -13.27
C LYS A 587 34.51 0.69 -12.46
N ARG A 588 34.26 1.83 -13.12
CA ARG A 588 33.80 3.08 -12.51
C ARG A 588 32.28 3.23 -12.43
N TYR A 589 31.53 2.27 -12.95
CA TYR A 589 30.08 2.28 -12.94
C TYR A 589 29.55 1.34 -11.86
N ALA A 590 28.55 1.77 -11.14
CA ALA A 590 27.78 0.91 -10.26
C ALA A 590 26.29 1.20 -10.43
N GLY A 591 25.48 0.17 -10.24
CA GLY A 591 24.03 0.26 -10.24
C GLY A 591 23.43 -0.66 -9.21
N TYR A 592 22.22 -0.34 -8.77
CA TYR A 592 21.47 -1.19 -7.89
C TYR A 592 19.97 -1.13 -8.17
N LEU A 593 19.33 -2.25 -7.92
CA LEU A 593 17.89 -2.40 -7.89
C LEU A 593 17.53 -2.88 -6.49
N ALA A 594 16.57 -2.27 -5.85
CA ALA A 594 16.13 -2.71 -4.55
C ALA A 594 14.61 -2.57 -4.40
N TYR A 595 14.05 -3.44 -3.56
CA TYR A 595 12.65 -3.47 -3.19
C TYR A 595 12.53 -3.63 -1.68
N GLN A 596 11.62 -2.88 -1.08
CA GLN A 596 11.32 -2.94 0.35
C GLN A 596 9.81 -3.03 0.56
N ALA A 597 9.39 -3.84 1.53
CA ALA A 597 8.01 -3.93 1.98
C ALA A 597 7.94 -3.78 3.50
N ASP A 598 6.99 -2.97 3.98
CA ASP A 598 6.60 -2.87 5.39
C ASP A 598 5.39 -3.76 5.63
N LEU A 599 5.54 -4.76 6.48
CA LEU A 599 4.59 -5.85 6.67
C LEU A 599 4.17 -5.95 8.14
N GLY A 600 2.93 -6.38 8.38
CA GLY A 600 2.44 -6.75 9.70
C GLY A 600 1.82 -5.62 10.51
N ARG A 601 1.66 -4.42 9.96
CA ARG A 601 0.87 -3.35 10.58
C ARG A 601 -0.60 -3.51 10.22
N GLU A 602 -1.49 -3.48 11.20
CA GLU A 602 -2.91 -3.24 10.92
C GLU A 602 -3.08 -1.83 10.34
N ASN A 603 -3.94 -1.72 9.33
CA ASN A 603 -4.30 -0.46 8.69
C ASN A 603 -3.14 0.32 8.04
N TYR A 604 -2.02 -0.36 7.72
CA TYR A 604 -0.92 0.27 6.99
C TYR A 604 -0.09 -0.76 6.24
N GLN A 605 0.13 -0.54 4.95
CA GLN A 605 1.06 -1.29 4.11
C GLN A 605 1.83 -0.31 3.23
N SER A 606 3.12 -0.55 3.08
CA SER A 606 3.97 0.25 2.20
C SER A 606 4.92 -0.65 1.42
N GLN A 607 5.10 -0.33 0.15
CA GLN A 607 6.02 -1.01 -0.75
C GLN A 607 6.80 0.05 -1.51
N SER A 608 8.12 -0.12 -1.57
CA SER A 608 9.00 0.81 -2.27
C SER A 608 9.93 0.06 -3.19
N ALA A 609 10.13 0.57 -4.39
CA ALA A 609 11.12 0.10 -5.34
C ALA A 609 12.05 1.23 -5.75
N LEU A 610 13.31 0.92 -5.96
CA LEU A 610 14.28 1.91 -6.40
C LEU A 610 15.32 1.34 -7.35
N VAL A 611 15.77 2.20 -8.25
CA VAL A 611 16.86 1.95 -9.19
C VAL A 611 17.86 3.08 -9.04
N GLY A 612 19.11 2.73 -8.79
CA GLY A 612 20.20 3.69 -8.65
C GLY A 612 21.33 3.44 -9.63
N LEU A 613 21.94 4.53 -10.10
CA LEU A 613 23.13 4.53 -10.95
C LEU A 613 24.18 5.45 -10.35
N ARG A 614 25.43 5.07 -10.50
CA ARG A 614 26.58 5.83 -10.02
C ARG A 614 27.72 5.80 -11.04
N VAL A 615 28.39 6.91 -11.12
CA VAL A 615 29.68 7.04 -11.83
C VAL A 615 30.70 7.67 -10.88
N SER A 616 31.90 7.11 -10.82
CA SER A 616 33.04 7.68 -10.10
C SER A 616 34.16 8.03 -11.09
N TRP A 617 34.86 9.10 -10.85
CA TRP A 617 35.97 9.58 -11.67
C TRP A 617 37.09 10.23 -10.82
#